data_fab13ae1226d0621ce0810c52cf11908
#
_entry.id   fab13ae1226d0621ce0810c52cf11908
#
_cell.length_a   1.000
_cell.length_b   1.000
_cell.length_c   1.000
_cell.angle_alpha   90.00
_cell.angle_beta   90.00
_cell.angle_gamma   90.00
#
_symmetry.space_group_name_H-M   'P 1'
#
loop_
_entity.id
_entity.type
_entity.pdbx_description
1 polymer ?
#
loop_
_entity_poly.entity_id
_entity_poly.type
_entity_poly.pdbx_seq_one_letter_code
_entity_poly.pdbx_strand_id
1 'polypeptide(L)'
;MRNILSKLDGINRRRFVEYAAKSTLGVSVLPLFNGVLSAAQEKVTAKAAPNAIKGKAKRLIYLFMNGGMTHLDTFDLKPGHENQGQTKPIATNVAGLQLSEFLPTLAGVFDKLAVVRSMNTQTGDHEAGEYLMRTSYDQIATERHPSLGPWLQKFKGRQNKSLPDTVLISAPARHPGAGFFDPTFSPLPIGDPNRGLENTKPPEYLTASSFDKRQALIDGFDRKFRERYPLQRVKQYSDFYTEATSLLTSGELKAFDLNEEKPEDRDRYGRDAFGQGCLLARRLIESNVQCVEVTCGGWDMHSSIYNGDTLPARAGIMDKAMGNLIKDLADRRLLDETLIVLTTEFGRSPVINYNAGRDHHPAAFSSVLAGGGIKGGQFYGKSDAAGHAVDEDGVAPADLNATIATALNMPLAEIVHSPTGRPFKVAHDGKMLSKLL
;
A
#
# COMPACT_ATOMS: atom_id res chain seq x y z
N MET A 1 30.93 -42.19 -1.78
CA MET A 1 30.54 -40.94 -1.09
C MET A 1 30.69 -39.65 -1.92
N ARG A 2 31.59 -39.57 -2.91
CA ARG A 2 31.75 -38.38 -3.78
C ARG A 2 30.61 -38.14 -4.77
N ASN A 3 29.81 -39.15 -5.16
CA ASN A 3 28.75 -39.01 -6.18
C ASN A 3 27.37 -38.59 -5.66
N ILE A 4 27.18 -38.56 -4.33
CA ILE A 4 25.89 -38.12 -3.73
C ILE A 4 25.92 -36.61 -3.47
N LEU A 5 27.04 -36.03 -3.10
CA LEU A 5 27.20 -34.61 -2.83
C LEU A 5 27.11 -33.74 -4.09
N SER A 6 27.57 -34.24 -5.26
CA SER A 6 27.48 -33.52 -6.53
C SER A 6 26.03 -33.43 -7.08
N LYS A 7 25.16 -34.38 -6.71
CA LYS A 7 23.73 -34.37 -7.09
C LYS A 7 22.89 -33.50 -6.17
N LEU A 8 23.30 -33.31 -4.91
CA LEU A 8 22.59 -32.44 -3.96
C LEU A 8 22.86 -30.95 -4.22
N ASP A 9 24.05 -30.58 -4.69
CA ASP A 9 24.40 -29.18 -4.96
C ASP A 9 23.61 -28.56 -6.14
N GLY A 10 23.32 -29.34 -7.18
CA GLY A 10 22.58 -28.85 -8.35
C GLY A 10 21.08 -28.64 -8.11
N ILE A 11 20.48 -29.42 -7.22
CA ILE A 11 19.06 -29.39 -6.92
C ILE A 11 18.73 -28.31 -5.87
N ASN A 12 19.61 -28.09 -4.90
CA ASN A 12 19.39 -27.16 -3.81
C ASN A 12 19.56 -25.69 -4.23
N ARG A 13 20.49 -25.35 -5.12
CA ARG A 13 20.68 -23.95 -5.58
C ARG A 13 19.53 -23.44 -6.42
N ARG A 14 19.00 -24.23 -7.35
CA ARG A 14 17.88 -23.84 -8.20
C ARG A 14 16.56 -23.77 -7.43
N ARG A 15 16.31 -24.73 -6.55
CA ARG A 15 15.13 -24.76 -5.69
C ARG A 15 15.20 -23.73 -4.56
N PHE A 16 16.37 -23.49 -3.97
CA PHE A 16 16.54 -22.44 -2.97
C PHE A 16 16.29 -21.05 -3.55
N VAL A 17 16.83 -20.74 -4.73
CA VAL A 17 16.55 -19.48 -5.46
C VAL A 17 15.07 -19.41 -5.87
N GLU A 18 14.47 -20.51 -6.28
CA GLU A 18 13.06 -20.59 -6.65
C GLU A 18 12.12 -20.48 -5.43
N TYR A 19 12.49 -21.07 -4.30
CA TYR A 19 11.73 -20.94 -3.04
C TYR A 19 11.97 -19.61 -2.35
N ALA A 20 13.17 -19.06 -2.36
CA ALA A 20 13.46 -17.73 -1.85
C ALA A 20 12.77 -16.65 -2.71
N ALA A 21 12.77 -16.80 -4.04
CA ALA A 21 12.03 -15.91 -4.95
C ALA A 21 10.51 -16.05 -4.81
N LYS A 22 9.99 -17.27 -4.59
CA LYS A 22 8.56 -17.52 -4.39
C LYS A 22 8.06 -17.12 -3.01
N SER A 23 8.87 -17.25 -1.97
CA SER A 23 8.47 -16.92 -0.60
C SER A 23 8.63 -15.45 -0.26
N THR A 24 9.55 -14.73 -0.91
CA THR A 24 9.83 -13.32 -0.63
C THR A 24 9.29 -12.35 -1.68
N LEU A 25 9.07 -12.74 -2.92
CA LEU A 25 8.83 -11.76 -4.01
C LEU A 25 7.64 -12.05 -4.93
N GLY A 26 6.95 -13.18 -4.81
CA GLY A 26 5.78 -13.50 -5.67
C GLY A 26 6.08 -13.46 -7.18
N VAL A 27 7.32 -13.70 -7.62
CA VAL A 27 7.73 -13.59 -9.01
C VAL A 27 7.83 -14.98 -9.65
N SER A 28 6.98 -15.27 -10.64
CA SER A 28 7.15 -16.38 -11.56
C SER A 28 8.16 -16.00 -12.65
N VAL A 29 9.29 -16.68 -12.67
CA VAL A 29 10.29 -16.52 -13.74
C VAL A 29 9.96 -17.49 -14.87
N LEU A 30 9.41 -16.98 -15.98
CA LEU A 30 9.38 -17.69 -17.26
C LEU A 30 10.61 -17.30 -18.09
N PRO A 31 11.24 -18.23 -18.80
CA PRO A 31 12.40 -17.92 -19.63
C PRO A 31 11.95 -17.20 -20.92
N LEU A 32 12.41 -15.98 -21.14
CA LEU A 32 12.22 -15.24 -22.38
C LEU A 32 13.50 -15.10 -23.18
N PHE A 33 13.35 -15.32 -24.45
CA PHE A 33 14.33 -15.35 -25.52
C PHE A 33 15.05 -14.00 -25.74
N ASN A 34 16.23 -14.07 -26.31
CA ASN A 34 17.13 -12.98 -26.69
C ASN A 34 16.50 -11.98 -27.64
N GLY A 35 16.68 -10.69 -27.34
CA GLY A 35 16.50 -9.58 -28.26
C GLY A 35 17.28 -8.38 -27.76
N VAL A 36 18.46 -8.14 -28.35
CA VAL A 36 19.31 -6.97 -28.12
C VAL A 36 18.67 -5.79 -28.82
N LEU A 37 18.27 -4.76 -28.10
CA LEU A 37 18.12 -3.41 -28.62
C LEU A 37 18.57 -2.42 -27.54
N SER A 38 19.73 -1.82 -27.80
CA SER A 38 20.25 -0.67 -27.10
C SER A 38 19.42 0.56 -27.53
N ALA A 39 18.63 1.11 -26.64
CA ALA A 39 17.99 2.41 -26.88
C ALA A 39 18.63 3.47 -25.99
N ALA A 40 19.20 4.47 -26.60
CA ALA A 40 19.73 5.66 -25.95
C ALA A 40 18.60 6.39 -25.19
N GLN A 41 18.85 6.71 -23.92
CA GLN A 41 17.94 7.55 -23.12
C GLN A 41 18.09 9.01 -23.57
N GLU A 42 17.18 9.51 -24.35
CA GLU A 42 16.94 10.95 -24.47
C GLU A 42 16.20 11.44 -23.21
N LYS A 43 16.84 12.32 -22.47
CA LYS A 43 16.18 13.09 -21.42
C LYS A 43 15.22 14.10 -22.04
N VAL A 44 13.97 13.74 -22.16
CA VAL A 44 12.91 14.72 -22.42
C VAL A 44 12.59 15.42 -21.11
N THR A 45 13.15 16.60 -20.90
CA THR A 45 12.74 17.50 -19.83
C THR A 45 11.41 18.13 -20.21
N ALA A 46 10.31 17.55 -19.76
CA ALA A 46 9.01 18.19 -19.85
C ALA A 46 9.02 19.47 -19.00
N LYS A 47 8.90 20.64 -19.65
CA LYS A 47 8.67 21.92 -18.97
C LYS A 47 7.35 21.80 -18.19
N ALA A 48 7.44 21.94 -16.85
CA ALA A 48 6.26 21.99 -16.01
C ALA A 48 5.34 23.14 -16.47
N ALA A 49 4.05 22.85 -16.64
CA ALA A 49 3.06 23.87 -16.96
C ALA A 49 3.04 24.93 -15.84
N PRO A 50 3.00 26.23 -16.17
CA PRO A 50 2.91 27.28 -15.16
C PRO A 50 1.52 27.15 -14.48
N ASN A 51 1.52 27.04 -13.14
CA ASN A 51 0.39 26.83 -12.20
C ASN A 51 0.05 25.38 -11.83
N ALA A 52 1.01 24.45 -11.87
CA ALA A 52 0.81 23.13 -11.27
C ALA A 52 0.63 23.26 -9.74
N ILE A 53 -0.43 22.67 -9.19
CA ILE A 53 -0.61 22.53 -7.74
C ILE A 53 0.61 21.79 -7.20
N LYS A 54 1.31 22.42 -6.24
CA LYS A 54 2.46 21.79 -5.59
C LYS A 54 2.00 21.09 -4.33
N GLY A 55 2.10 19.76 -4.31
CA GLY A 55 1.77 18.94 -3.15
C GLY A 55 2.73 19.20 -1.97
N LYS A 56 2.26 18.92 -0.77
CA LYS A 56 3.05 19.03 0.47
C LYS A 56 3.55 17.69 0.98
N ALA A 57 2.94 16.60 0.54
CA ALA A 57 3.29 15.27 1.00
C ALA A 57 4.69 14.83 0.54
N LYS A 58 5.42 14.26 1.47
CA LYS A 58 6.71 13.59 1.24
C LYS A 58 6.58 12.08 1.41
N ARG A 59 5.56 11.63 2.15
CA ARG A 59 5.34 10.24 2.55
C ARG A 59 3.89 9.84 2.36
N LEU A 60 3.66 8.55 2.17
CA LEU A 60 2.34 7.93 1.97
C LEU A 60 2.10 6.82 2.99
N ILE A 61 0.96 6.86 3.67
CA ILE A 61 0.38 5.70 4.36
C ILE A 61 -0.89 5.31 3.60
N TYR A 62 -0.94 4.09 3.07
CA TYR A 62 -2.05 3.58 2.28
C TYR A 62 -2.75 2.46 3.05
N LEU A 63 -3.94 2.75 3.56
CA LEU A 63 -4.76 1.84 4.35
C LEU A 63 -5.79 1.17 3.44
N PHE A 64 -5.65 -0.13 3.22
CA PHE A 64 -6.49 -0.87 2.29
C PHE A 64 -7.48 -1.79 3.01
N MET A 65 -8.77 -1.49 2.88
CA MET A 65 -9.88 -2.25 3.48
C MET A 65 -10.30 -3.37 2.53
N ASN A 66 -9.61 -4.50 2.63
CA ASN A 66 -9.76 -5.63 1.71
C ASN A 66 -11.04 -6.41 1.96
N GLY A 67 -11.85 -6.54 0.92
CA GLY A 67 -13.12 -7.23 0.93
C GLY A 67 -14.33 -6.32 0.61
N GLY A 68 -14.13 -5.08 0.15
CA GLY A 68 -15.24 -4.20 -0.23
C GLY A 68 -15.91 -3.54 0.97
N MET A 69 -15.32 -2.48 1.50
CA MET A 69 -15.89 -1.72 2.62
C MET A 69 -17.23 -1.07 2.23
N THR A 70 -18.27 -1.28 3.04
CA THR A 70 -19.58 -0.68 2.81
C THR A 70 -19.58 0.82 3.04
N HIS A 71 -19.99 1.60 2.03
CA HIS A 71 -20.07 3.06 2.12
C HIS A 71 -21.25 3.52 2.95
N LEU A 72 -22.43 2.86 2.85
CA LEU A 72 -23.62 3.23 3.60
C LEU A 72 -23.47 3.05 5.11
N ASP A 73 -22.62 2.15 5.54
CA ASP A 73 -22.44 1.86 6.95
C ASP A 73 -21.18 2.51 7.55
N THR A 74 -20.44 3.28 6.73
CA THR A 74 -19.20 3.97 7.17
C THR A 74 -19.22 5.47 6.89
N PHE A 75 -19.04 5.89 5.64
CA PHE A 75 -18.74 7.28 5.26
C PHE A 75 -19.83 7.98 4.44
N ASP A 76 -20.79 7.24 3.87
CA ASP A 76 -21.84 7.79 3.00
C ASP A 76 -23.23 7.32 3.43
N LEU A 77 -23.60 7.69 4.66
CA LEU A 77 -24.89 7.34 5.26
C LEU A 77 -26.08 7.96 4.49
N LYS A 78 -27.21 7.24 4.49
CA LYS A 78 -28.48 7.65 3.89
C LYS A 78 -29.61 7.65 4.94
N PRO A 79 -29.54 8.47 6.01
CA PRO A 79 -30.51 8.43 7.10
C PRO A 79 -31.92 8.61 6.58
N GLY A 80 -32.84 7.73 6.98
CA GLY A 80 -34.24 7.74 6.56
C GLY A 80 -34.53 6.96 5.26
N HIS A 81 -33.51 6.51 4.53
CA HIS A 81 -33.71 5.60 3.39
C HIS A 81 -33.70 4.15 3.84
N GLU A 82 -34.51 3.28 3.23
CA GLU A 82 -34.59 1.85 3.57
C GLU A 82 -33.25 1.11 3.45
N ASN A 83 -32.39 1.54 2.53
CA ASN A 83 -31.07 0.96 2.29
C ASN A 83 -30.05 1.27 3.41
N GLN A 84 -30.32 2.25 4.30
CA GLN A 84 -29.40 2.59 5.40
C GLN A 84 -29.19 1.40 6.35
N GLY A 85 -30.17 0.53 6.49
CA GLY A 85 -30.08 -0.59 7.41
C GLY A 85 -30.11 -0.13 8.87
N GLN A 86 -29.27 -0.78 9.74
CA GLN A 86 -29.29 -0.53 11.17
C GLN A 86 -28.33 0.56 11.64
N THR A 87 -27.39 0.98 10.79
CA THR A 87 -26.34 1.96 11.13
C THR A 87 -26.92 3.35 11.37
N LYS A 88 -26.52 3.97 12.50
CA LYS A 88 -26.98 5.30 12.91
C LYS A 88 -25.89 6.35 12.67
N PRO A 89 -26.29 7.59 12.33
CA PRO A 89 -25.37 8.70 12.22
C PRO A 89 -24.97 9.24 13.60
N ILE A 90 -23.71 9.66 13.72
CA ILE A 90 -23.20 10.47 14.84
C ILE A 90 -22.62 11.79 14.30
N ALA A 91 -22.67 12.82 15.13
CA ALA A 91 -22.05 14.10 14.80
C ALA A 91 -20.52 14.00 14.78
N THR A 92 -19.89 14.75 13.86
CA THR A 92 -18.45 14.92 13.82
C THR A 92 -18.03 16.20 14.56
N ASN A 93 -16.71 16.43 14.70
CA ASN A 93 -16.18 17.70 15.20
C ASN A 93 -16.33 18.88 14.21
N VAL A 94 -16.89 18.62 13.03
CA VAL A 94 -17.29 19.66 12.06
C VAL A 94 -18.81 19.79 12.04
N ALA A 95 -19.31 20.96 12.38
CA ALA A 95 -20.75 21.19 12.51
C ALA A 95 -21.53 20.81 11.25
N GLY A 96 -22.63 20.09 11.41
CA GLY A 96 -23.52 19.66 10.32
C GLY A 96 -23.05 18.42 9.56
N LEU A 97 -21.85 17.88 9.83
CA LEU A 97 -21.35 16.67 9.19
C LEU A 97 -21.47 15.48 10.12
N GLN A 98 -21.82 14.33 9.56
CA GLN A 98 -22.08 13.09 10.30
C GLN A 98 -21.30 11.92 9.68
N LEU A 99 -20.93 10.96 10.53
CA LEU A 99 -20.37 9.66 10.18
C LEU A 99 -21.19 8.54 10.84
N SER A 100 -20.82 7.30 10.54
CA SER A 100 -21.35 6.10 11.19
C SER A 100 -21.04 6.07 12.69
N GLU A 101 -22.00 5.58 13.49
CA GLU A 101 -21.81 5.34 14.93
C GLU A 101 -20.63 4.41 15.27
N PHE A 102 -20.18 3.61 14.31
CA PHE A 102 -19.00 2.76 14.44
C PHE A 102 -17.67 3.53 14.28
N LEU A 103 -17.70 4.84 13.96
CA LEU A 103 -16.53 5.66 13.66
C LEU A 103 -16.34 6.86 14.61
N PRO A 104 -16.48 6.69 15.94
CA PRO A 104 -16.43 7.83 16.88
C PRO A 104 -15.07 8.51 16.94
N THR A 105 -13.95 7.77 16.77
CA THR A 105 -12.60 8.34 16.83
C THR A 105 -12.32 9.19 15.59
N LEU A 106 -12.73 8.72 14.41
CA LEU A 106 -12.64 9.46 13.14
C LEU A 106 -13.59 10.67 13.13
N ALA A 107 -14.77 10.53 13.71
CA ALA A 107 -15.69 11.67 13.88
C ALA A 107 -15.06 12.81 14.72
N GLY A 108 -14.25 12.45 15.73
CA GLY A 108 -13.50 13.40 16.56
C GLY A 108 -12.32 14.10 15.86
N VAL A 109 -11.90 13.65 14.68
CA VAL A 109 -10.83 14.24 13.86
C VAL A 109 -11.27 14.55 12.43
N PHE A 110 -12.57 14.65 12.19
CA PHE A 110 -13.12 14.85 10.85
C PHE A 110 -12.63 16.14 10.19
N ASP A 111 -12.31 17.16 10.97
CA ASP A 111 -11.66 18.39 10.50
C ASP A 111 -10.37 18.14 9.67
N LYS A 112 -9.75 16.97 9.82
CA LYS A 112 -8.55 16.55 9.09
C LYS A 112 -8.85 15.62 7.92
N LEU A 113 -10.10 15.19 7.74
CA LEU A 113 -10.50 14.22 6.74
C LEU A 113 -11.17 14.88 5.54
N ALA A 114 -10.78 14.46 4.35
CA ALA A 114 -11.56 14.64 3.14
C ALA A 114 -12.13 13.28 2.72
N VAL A 115 -13.43 13.13 2.75
CA VAL A 115 -14.11 11.88 2.41
C VAL A 115 -14.67 11.97 1.00
N VAL A 116 -14.15 11.17 0.09
CA VAL A 116 -14.67 10.99 -1.27
C VAL A 116 -15.79 9.97 -1.24
N ARG A 117 -17.04 10.39 -1.49
CA ARG A 117 -18.25 9.54 -1.47
C ARG A 117 -18.72 9.12 -2.85
N SER A 118 -17.94 9.45 -3.85
CA SER A 118 -18.27 9.28 -5.27
C SER A 118 -17.28 8.39 -6.02
N MET A 119 -16.56 7.54 -5.30
CA MET A 119 -15.72 6.51 -5.93
C MET A 119 -16.58 5.54 -6.71
N ASN A 120 -16.12 5.13 -7.89
CA ASN A 120 -16.74 4.08 -8.69
C ASN A 120 -15.71 3.30 -9.51
N THR A 121 -16.04 2.07 -9.86
CA THR A 121 -15.24 1.19 -10.72
C THR A 121 -16.15 0.33 -11.57
N GLN A 122 -15.59 -0.36 -12.56
CA GLN A 122 -16.34 -1.26 -13.43
C GLN A 122 -16.30 -2.72 -12.98
N THR A 123 -15.45 -3.05 -12.01
CA THR A 123 -15.27 -4.44 -11.57
C THR A 123 -15.79 -4.67 -10.15
N GLY A 124 -16.55 -5.75 -9.97
CA GLY A 124 -16.93 -6.33 -8.68
C GLY A 124 -16.11 -7.56 -8.31
N ASP A 125 -15.02 -7.83 -9.01
CA ASP A 125 -14.06 -8.88 -8.67
C ASP A 125 -12.95 -8.34 -7.76
N HIS A 126 -12.67 -9.04 -6.66
CA HIS A 126 -11.71 -8.59 -5.67
C HIS A 126 -10.30 -8.44 -6.24
N GLU A 127 -9.81 -9.42 -6.99
CA GLU A 127 -8.44 -9.38 -7.49
C GLU A 127 -8.24 -8.27 -8.51
N ALA A 128 -9.18 -8.11 -9.43
CA ALA A 128 -9.15 -7.05 -10.43
C ALA A 128 -9.32 -5.66 -9.80
N GLY A 129 -10.23 -5.50 -8.84
CA GLY A 129 -10.46 -4.24 -8.13
C GLY A 129 -9.28 -3.83 -7.26
N GLU A 130 -8.71 -4.77 -6.50
CA GLU A 130 -7.49 -4.54 -5.71
C GLU A 130 -6.32 -4.09 -6.58
N TYR A 131 -6.14 -4.72 -7.73
CA TYR A 131 -5.09 -4.38 -8.67
C TYR A 131 -5.30 -2.98 -9.26
N LEU A 132 -6.53 -2.70 -9.72
CA LEU A 132 -6.91 -1.42 -10.30
C LEU A 132 -6.69 -0.25 -9.31
N MET A 133 -7.12 -0.40 -8.05
CA MET A 133 -6.94 0.62 -7.02
C MET A 133 -5.47 0.95 -6.74
N ARG A 134 -4.60 -0.06 -6.75
CA ARG A 134 -3.17 0.12 -6.46
C ARG A 134 -2.34 0.59 -7.64
N THR A 135 -2.82 0.37 -8.88
CA THR A 135 -2.02 0.61 -10.10
C THR A 135 -2.63 1.61 -11.06
N SER A 136 -3.93 1.86 -11.02
CA SER A 136 -4.73 2.59 -12.03
C SER A 136 -4.89 1.86 -13.36
N TYR A 137 -4.51 0.61 -13.44
CA TYR A 137 -4.54 -0.17 -14.68
C TYR A 137 -5.29 -1.48 -14.49
N ASP A 138 -5.96 -1.93 -15.53
CA ASP A 138 -6.46 -3.31 -15.57
C ASP A 138 -5.31 -4.30 -15.68
N GLN A 139 -5.53 -5.51 -15.17
CA GLN A 139 -4.55 -6.58 -15.31
C GLN A 139 -4.42 -7.00 -16.78
N ILE A 140 -3.18 -7.11 -17.26
CA ILE A 140 -2.86 -7.66 -18.55
C ILE A 140 -1.83 -8.78 -18.41
N ALA A 141 -1.95 -9.83 -19.23
CA ALA A 141 -1.11 -11.02 -19.10
C ALA A 141 0.39 -10.75 -19.38
N THR A 142 0.71 -9.69 -20.10
CA THR A 142 2.06 -9.40 -20.62
C THR A 142 2.87 -8.45 -19.75
N GLU A 143 2.23 -7.68 -18.87
CA GLU A 143 2.89 -6.67 -18.04
C GLU A 143 2.24 -6.64 -16.65
N ARG A 144 3.04 -6.49 -15.61
CA ARG A 144 2.58 -6.20 -14.26
C ARG A 144 2.90 -4.74 -13.93
N HIS A 145 1.89 -3.96 -13.59
CA HIS A 145 2.07 -2.53 -13.32
C HIS A 145 2.59 -2.31 -11.88
N PRO A 146 3.45 -1.31 -11.66
CA PRO A 146 3.91 -0.96 -10.32
C PRO A 146 2.79 -0.36 -9.47
N SER A 147 2.80 -0.65 -8.16
CA SER A 147 1.98 0.07 -7.18
C SER A 147 2.56 1.46 -6.87
N LEU A 148 1.81 2.29 -6.11
CA LEU A 148 2.17 3.69 -5.83
C LEU A 148 3.52 3.86 -5.13
N GLY A 149 3.89 2.97 -4.19
CA GLY A 149 5.17 3.06 -3.48
C GLY A 149 6.40 2.96 -4.39
N PRO A 150 6.51 1.94 -5.25
CA PRO A 150 7.54 1.86 -6.29
C PRO A 150 7.59 3.07 -7.23
N TRP A 151 6.44 3.63 -7.63
CA TRP A 151 6.41 4.87 -8.40
C TRP A 151 7.00 6.04 -7.60
N LEU A 152 6.65 6.16 -6.31
CA LEU A 152 7.19 7.21 -5.44
C LEU A 152 8.71 7.11 -5.34
N GLN A 153 9.25 5.91 -5.07
CA GLN A 153 10.69 5.67 -5.05
C GLN A 153 11.35 5.97 -6.41
N LYS A 154 10.69 5.62 -7.52
CA LYS A 154 11.19 5.90 -8.87
C LYS A 154 11.42 7.38 -9.12
N PHE A 155 10.48 8.23 -8.69
CA PHE A 155 10.54 9.67 -8.95
C PHE A 155 11.28 10.47 -7.89
N LYS A 156 11.30 10.01 -6.63
CA LYS A 156 11.94 10.73 -5.52
C LYS A 156 13.32 10.21 -5.16
N GLY A 157 13.68 9.04 -5.67
CA GLY A 157 14.87 8.33 -5.22
C GLY A 157 14.73 7.81 -3.79
N ARG A 158 15.75 7.14 -3.32
CA ARG A 158 15.80 6.57 -1.98
C ARG A 158 16.00 7.67 -0.93
N GLN A 159 15.15 7.69 0.11
CA GLN A 159 15.21 8.69 1.18
C GLN A 159 15.97 8.18 2.41
N ASN A 160 15.76 6.93 2.78
CA ASN A 160 16.55 6.28 3.83
C ASN A 160 17.60 5.36 3.19
N LYS A 161 18.84 5.39 3.71
CA LYS A 161 19.94 4.59 3.16
C LYS A 161 19.88 3.12 3.58
N SER A 162 19.28 2.83 4.73
CA SER A 162 19.27 1.51 5.37
C SER A 162 17.90 0.85 5.30
N LEU A 163 16.81 1.60 5.47
CA LEU A 163 15.44 1.08 5.42
C LEU A 163 14.93 1.04 3.98
N PRO A 164 14.02 0.12 3.64
CA PRO A 164 13.33 0.11 2.35
C PRO A 164 12.44 1.33 2.20
N ASP A 165 12.29 1.84 0.98
CA ASP A 165 11.43 2.98 0.71
C ASP A 165 9.94 2.64 0.77
N THR A 166 9.58 1.37 0.54
CA THR A 166 8.21 0.88 0.60
C THR A 166 8.09 -0.37 1.46
N VAL A 167 7.14 -0.38 2.38
CA VAL A 167 6.81 -1.51 3.26
C VAL A 167 5.34 -1.88 3.10
N LEU A 168 5.06 -3.18 2.98
CA LEU A 168 3.71 -3.75 2.93
C LEU A 168 3.43 -4.53 4.20
N ILE A 169 2.40 -4.16 4.95
CA ILE A 169 2.01 -4.81 6.21
C ILE A 169 0.71 -5.57 5.98
N SER A 170 0.73 -6.88 6.26
CA SER A 170 -0.42 -7.79 6.08
C SER A 170 -1.00 -7.79 4.64
N ALA A 171 -0.18 -7.43 3.64
CA ALA A 171 -0.63 -7.38 2.25
C ALA A 171 -0.84 -8.79 1.65
N PRO A 172 -1.81 -8.95 0.73
CA PRO A 172 -2.03 -10.22 0.06
C PRO A 172 -0.86 -10.58 -0.87
N ALA A 173 -0.62 -11.89 -1.05
CA ALA A 173 0.46 -12.39 -1.92
C ALA A 173 0.33 -11.94 -3.39
N ARG A 174 -0.89 -11.57 -3.82
CA ARG A 174 -1.19 -11.06 -5.18
C ARG A 174 -0.90 -9.56 -5.35
N HIS A 175 -0.43 -8.85 -4.30
CA HIS A 175 -0.10 -7.43 -4.38
C HIS A 175 0.84 -7.13 -5.57
N PRO A 176 0.59 -6.09 -6.40
CA PRO A 176 1.36 -5.83 -7.62
C PRO A 176 2.86 -5.56 -7.39
N GLY A 177 3.23 -5.02 -6.23
CA GLY A 177 4.64 -4.76 -5.89
C GLY A 177 5.31 -3.78 -6.85
N ALA A 178 6.56 -4.08 -7.23
CA ALA A 178 7.34 -3.27 -8.16
C ALA A 178 6.85 -3.38 -9.62
N GLY A 179 5.96 -4.33 -9.93
CA GLY A 179 5.48 -4.54 -11.29
C GLY A 179 6.62 -4.79 -12.27
N PHE A 180 6.69 -3.99 -13.35
CA PHE A 180 7.75 -4.06 -14.35
C PHE A 180 9.03 -3.30 -13.99
N PHE A 181 9.06 -2.60 -12.85
CA PHE A 181 10.28 -1.94 -12.39
C PHE A 181 11.32 -2.96 -11.92
N ASP A 182 12.54 -2.48 -11.78
CA ASP A 182 13.66 -3.24 -11.23
C ASP A 182 13.31 -3.82 -9.85
N PRO A 183 13.76 -5.04 -9.51
CA PRO A 183 13.56 -5.64 -8.18
C PRO A 183 14.01 -4.77 -7.00
N THR A 184 14.93 -3.83 -7.18
CA THR A 184 15.35 -2.87 -6.15
C THR A 184 14.22 -1.90 -5.73
N PHE A 185 13.16 -1.80 -6.52
CA PHE A 185 11.93 -1.07 -6.16
C PHE A 185 10.90 -1.95 -5.43
N SER A 186 11.22 -3.22 -5.18
CA SER A 186 10.26 -4.13 -4.54
C SER A 186 9.98 -3.74 -3.09
N PRO A 187 8.70 -3.63 -2.72
CA PRO A 187 8.33 -3.37 -1.34
C PRO A 187 8.77 -4.52 -0.40
N LEU A 188 9.14 -4.17 0.84
CA LEU A 188 9.42 -5.15 1.89
C LEU A 188 8.11 -5.64 2.51
N PRO A 189 7.77 -6.93 2.46
CA PRO A 189 6.57 -7.46 3.09
C PRO A 189 6.79 -7.78 4.57
N ILE A 190 5.84 -7.36 5.42
CA ILE A 190 5.71 -7.73 6.83
C ILE A 190 4.40 -8.49 7.00
N GLY A 191 4.47 -9.75 7.40
CA GLY A 191 3.28 -10.59 7.59
C GLY A 191 2.50 -10.21 8.84
N ASP A 192 3.13 -10.34 10.01
CA ASP A 192 2.56 -9.97 11.30
C ASP A 192 3.33 -8.78 11.90
N PRO A 193 2.69 -7.61 12.04
CA PRO A 193 3.35 -6.42 12.60
C PRO A 193 3.79 -6.62 14.05
N ASN A 194 3.18 -7.53 14.82
CA ASN A 194 3.59 -7.82 16.18
C ASN A 194 4.95 -8.52 16.27
N ARG A 195 5.32 -9.25 15.20
CA ARG A 195 6.63 -9.91 15.09
C ARG A 195 7.67 -9.01 14.43
N GLY A 196 7.21 -7.95 13.77
CA GLY A 196 8.08 -7.05 13.01
C GLY A 196 8.76 -7.75 11.83
N LEU A 197 10.00 -7.42 11.59
CA LEU A 197 10.80 -8.06 10.54
C LEU A 197 11.42 -9.36 11.07
N GLU A 198 10.95 -10.49 10.56
CA GLU A 198 11.44 -11.82 10.94
C GLU A 198 12.83 -12.12 10.33
N ASN A 199 13.54 -13.08 10.93
CA ASN A 199 14.85 -13.55 10.49
C ASN A 199 15.94 -12.48 10.42
N THR A 200 15.84 -11.45 11.26
CA THR A 200 16.82 -10.36 11.35
C THR A 200 18.05 -10.71 12.19
N LYS A 201 18.01 -11.80 12.93
CA LYS A 201 19.11 -12.29 13.76
C LYS A 201 19.70 -13.57 13.18
N PRO A 202 21.02 -13.72 13.16
CA PRO A 202 21.64 -15.01 12.83
C PRO A 202 21.11 -16.10 13.77
N PRO A 203 20.99 -17.36 13.31
CA PRO A 203 20.71 -18.48 14.20
C PRO A 203 21.73 -18.54 15.34
N GLU A 204 21.32 -18.96 16.54
CA GLU A 204 22.16 -18.99 17.75
C GLU A 204 23.48 -19.76 17.57
N TYR A 205 23.48 -20.78 16.72
CA TYR A 205 24.70 -21.56 16.42
C TYR A 205 25.69 -20.80 15.52
N LEU A 206 25.32 -19.66 14.96
CA LEU A 206 26.15 -18.89 14.03
C LEU A 206 26.76 -17.69 14.75
N THR A 207 28.04 -17.77 15.11
CA THR A 207 28.77 -16.65 15.69
C THR A 207 28.91 -15.49 14.67
N ALA A 208 29.03 -14.25 15.15
CA ALA A 208 29.27 -13.08 14.28
C ALA A 208 30.48 -13.30 13.34
N SER A 209 31.58 -13.82 13.85
CA SER A 209 32.78 -14.14 13.04
C SER A 209 32.50 -15.20 11.96
N SER A 210 31.65 -16.18 12.24
CA SER A 210 31.27 -17.19 11.26
C SER A 210 30.31 -16.61 10.21
N PHE A 211 29.43 -15.68 10.60
CA PHE A 211 28.58 -14.95 9.70
C PHE A 211 29.41 -14.09 8.73
N ASP A 212 30.34 -13.28 9.24
CA ASP A 212 31.22 -12.43 8.43
C ASP A 212 32.04 -13.24 7.43
N LYS A 213 32.59 -14.38 7.85
CA LYS A 213 33.34 -15.30 6.96
C LYS A 213 32.46 -15.85 5.85
N ARG A 214 31.20 -16.21 6.15
CA ARG A 214 30.24 -16.66 5.12
C ARG A 214 29.92 -15.55 4.14
N GLN A 215 29.70 -14.32 4.62
CA GLN A 215 29.47 -13.16 3.77
C GLN A 215 30.65 -12.89 2.84
N ALA A 216 31.89 -12.88 3.37
CA ALA A 216 33.09 -12.68 2.57
C ALA A 216 33.26 -13.74 1.48
N LEU A 217 32.91 -15.02 1.77
CA LEU A 217 32.90 -16.07 0.77
C LEU A 217 31.86 -15.87 -0.31
N ILE A 218 30.65 -15.52 0.05
CA ILE A 218 29.56 -15.22 -0.89
C ILE A 218 29.96 -14.06 -1.79
N ASP A 219 30.45 -12.95 -1.21
CA ASP A 219 30.90 -11.77 -1.96
C ASP A 219 32.04 -12.11 -2.93
N GLY A 220 32.95 -12.99 -2.52
CA GLY A 220 34.04 -13.48 -3.36
C GLY A 220 33.54 -14.27 -4.57
N PHE A 221 32.56 -15.17 -4.38
CA PHE A 221 31.93 -15.92 -5.46
C PHE A 221 31.08 -15.02 -6.38
N ASP A 222 30.30 -14.15 -5.79
CA ASP A 222 29.43 -13.23 -6.54
C ASP A 222 30.24 -12.22 -7.38
N ARG A 223 31.36 -11.74 -6.87
CA ARG A 223 32.27 -10.87 -7.63
C ARG A 223 32.79 -11.57 -8.88
N LYS A 224 33.31 -12.80 -8.74
CA LYS A 224 33.77 -13.58 -9.90
C LYS A 224 32.66 -13.92 -10.88
N PHE A 225 31.45 -14.16 -10.37
CA PHE A 225 30.29 -14.41 -11.22
C PHE A 225 29.86 -13.15 -12.00
N ARG A 226 29.83 -11.98 -11.34
CA ARG A 226 29.54 -10.68 -11.98
C ARG A 226 30.57 -10.32 -13.06
N GLU A 227 31.84 -10.51 -12.77
CA GLU A 227 32.92 -10.29 -13.75
C GLU A 227 32.75 -11.17 -14.99
N ARG A 228 32.35 -12.43 -14.79
CA ARG A 228 32.13 -13.38 -15.89
C ARG A 228 30.83 -13.15 -16.65
N TYR A 229 29.81 -12.65 -15.97
CA TYR A 229 28.47 -12.43 -16.51
C TYR A 229 27.98 -11.03 -16.17
N PRO A 230 28.44 -9.99 -16.91
CA PRO A 230 28.07 -8.59 -16.67
C PRO A 230 26.64 -8.27 -17.16
N LEU A 231 25.66 -9.05 -16.74
CA LEU A 231 24.26 -8.89 -17.08
C LEU A 231 23.58 -7.99 -16.03
N GLN A 232 22.68 -7.10 -16.46
CA GLN A 232 21.95 -6.21 -15.57
C GLN A 232 21.24 -6.96 -14.44
N ARG A 233 20.57 -8.09 -14.72
CA ARG A 233 19.91 -8.94 -13.71
C ARG A 233 20.85 -9.52 -12.65
N VAL A 234 22.13 -9.78 -13.01
CA VAL A 234 23.14 -10.25 -12.07
C VAL A 234 23.55 -9.13 -11.12
N LYS A 235 23.73 -7.92 -11.65
CA LYS A 235 23.98 -6.72 -10.83
C LYS A 235 22.81 -6.45 -9.88
N GLN A 236 21.58 -6.48 -10.37
CA GLN A 236 20.35 -6.27 -9.58
C GLN A 236 20.23 -7.25 -8.40
N TYR A 237 20.55 -8.53 -8.63
CA TYR A 237 20.56 -9.52 -7.55
C TYR A 237 21.59 -9.18 -6.46
N SER A 238 22.79 -8.78 -6.86
CA SER A 238 23.84 -8.40 -5.91
C SER A 238 23.51 -7.12 -5.15
N ASP A 239 22.92 -6.13 -5.82
CA ASP A 239 22.48 -4.87 -5.22
C ASP A 239 21.41 -5.16 -4.16
N PHE A 240 20.41 -6.00 -4.49
CA PHE A 240 19.36 -6.42 -3.55
C PHE A 240 19.93 -7.15 -2.32
N TYR A 241 20.89 -8.06 -2.52
CA TYR A 241 21.54 -8.78 -1.43
C TYR A 241 22.36 -7.84 -0.53
N THR A 242 23.06 -6.89 -1.11
CA THR A 242 23.81 -5.85 -0.39
C THR A 242 22.87 -4.99 0.45
N GLU A 243 21.72 -4.60 -0.09
CA GLU A 243 20.69 -3.83 0.63
C GLU A 243 20.12 -4.62 1.81
N ALA A 244 19.78 -5.89 1.60
CA ALA A 244 19.29 -6.77 2.66
C ALA A 244 20.32 -6.92 3.79
N THR A 245 21.60 -7.11 3.46
CA THR A 245 22.67 -7.21 4.45
C THR A 245 22.88 -5.90 5.19
N SER A 246 22.82 -4.75 4.49
CA SER A 246 22.91 -3.42 5.10
C SER A 246 21.76 -3.18 6.08
N LEU A 247 20.54 -3.57 5.72
CA LEU A 247 19.38 -3.50 6.61
C LEU A 247 19.61 -4.31 7.89
N LEU A 248 20.07 -5.57 7.76
CA LEU A 248 20.30 -6.47 8.90
C LEU A 248 21.38 -5.98 9.88
N THR A 249 22.35 -5.21 9.41
CA THR A 249 23.41 -4.63 10.23
C THR A 249 23.09 -3.20 10.72
N SER A 250 21.98 -2.63 10.29
CA SER A 250 21.59 -1.28 10.64
C SER A 250 20.96 -1.19 12.02
N GLY A 251 21.31 -0.16 12.79
CA GLY A 251 20.61 0.20 14.02
C GLY A 251 19.14 0.65 13.79
N GLU A 252 18.75 0.93 12.55
CA GLU A 252 17.41 1.37 12.17
C GLU A 252 16.38 0.22 12.14
N LEU A 253 16.83 -1.05 12.25
CA LEU A 253 15.93 -2.19 12.44
C LEU A 253 14.97 -2.02 13.62
N LYS A 254 15.32 -1.20 14.62
CA LYS A 254 14.45 -0.84 15.74
C LYS A 254 13.13 -0.22 15.30
N ALA A 255 13.07 0.39 14.12
CA ALA A 255 11.82 0.93 13.57
C ALA A 255 10.75 -0.15 13.42
N PHE A 256 11.14 -1.40 13.15
CA PHE A 256 10.24 -2.54 13.00
C PHE A 256 9.84 -3.21 14.33
N ASP A 257 10.46 -2.86 15.44
CA ASP A 257 10.19 -3.49 16.75
C ASP A 257 9.16 -2.70 17.54
N LEU A 258 7.93 -3.23 17.62
CA LEU A 258 6.85 -2.63 18.39
C LEU A 258 7.01 -2.80 19.92
N ASN A 259 8.00 -3.56 20.40
CA ASN A 259 8.29 -3.63 21.84
C ASN A 259 8.99 -2.36 22.34
N GLU A 260 9.52 -1.53 21.44
CA GLU A 260 10.01 -0.19 21.75
C GLU A 260 8.88 0.81 22.09
N GLU A 261 7.61 0.48 21.78
CA GLU A 261 6.44 1.30 22.09
C GLU A 261 5.87 0.96 23.47
N LYS A 262 5.31 1.97 24.13
CA LYS A 262 4.65 1.77 25.42
C LYS A 262 3.41 0.87 25.24
N PRO A 263 3.10 0.01 26.23
CA PRO A 263 1.90 -0.82 26.19
C PRO A 263 0.62 -0.02 25.93
N GLU A 264 0.50 1.18 26.53
CA GLU A 264 -0.66 2.06 26.42
C GLU A 264 -0.85 2.58 24.98
N ASP A 265 0.25 2.89 24.28
CA ASP A 265 0.21 3.31 22.88
C ASP A 265 -0.24 2.15 21.99
N ARG A 266 0.28 0.95 22.24
CA ARG A 266 -0.15 -0.25 21.53
C ARG A 266 -1.63 -0.58 21.76
N ASP A 267 -2.13 -0.41 23.00
CA ASP A 267 -3.55 -0.60 23.35
C ASP A 267 -4.44 0.46 22.68
N ARG A 268 -3.96 1.68 22.60
CA ARG A 268 -4.66 2.80 21.98
C ARG A 268 -4.92 2.58 20.48
N TYR A 269 -4.00 1.95 19.76
CA TYR A 269 -4.21 1.58 18.36
C TYR A 269 -5.07 0.32 18.16
N GLY A 270 -5.18 -0.54 19.18
CA GLY A 270 -5.74 -1.88 19.11
C GLY A 270 -4.67 -2.94 18.97
N ARG A 271 -4.84 -4.09 19.66
CA ARG A 271 -3.86 -5.20 19.64
C ARG A 271 -4.01 -6.14 18.45
N ASP A 272 -4.98 -5.89 17.61
CA ASP A 272 -5.16 -6.61 16.37
C ASP A 272 -4.08 -6.26 15.33
N ALA A 273 -4.00 -7.06 14.24
CA ALA A 273 -2.97 -6.90 13.22
C ALA A 273 -3.05 -5.54 12.50
N PHE A 274 -4.26 -4.99 12.29
CA PHE A 274 -4.41 -3.70 11.61
C PHE A 274 -4.00 -2.53 12.50
N GLY A 275 -4.43 -2.54 13.78
CA GLY A 275 -4.04 -1.54 14.77
C GLY A 275 -2.53 -1.48 14.97
N GLN A 276 -1.90 -2.63 15.17
CA GLN A 276 -0.44 -2.72 15.30
C GLN A 276 0.28 -2.40 13.98
N GLY A 277 -0.33 -2.73 12.83
CA GLY A 277 0.16 -2.32 11.51
C GLY A 277 0.17 -0.80 11.32
N CYS A 278 -0.87 -0.10 11.74
CA CYS A 278 -0.93 1.37 11.72
C CYS A 278 0.10 2.01 12.66
N LEU A 279 0.31 1.43 13.85
CA LEU A 279 1.36 1.87 14.77
C LEU A 279 2.75 1.66 14.17
N LEU A 280 2.99 0.52 13.53
CA LEU A 280 4.24 0.25 12.82
C LEU A 280 4.43 1.23 11.65
N ALA A 281 3.36 1.54 10.90
CA ALA A 281 3.42 2.53 9.82
C ALA A 281 3.86 3.91 10.34
N ARG A 282 3.34 4.37 11.49
CA ARG A 282 3.80 5.62 12.12
C ARG A 282 5.31 5.59 12.39
N ARG A 283 5.83 4.53 13.01
CA ARG A 283 7.26 4.38 13.31
C ARG A 283 8.14 4.40 12.06
N LEU A 284 7.70 3.71 11.02
CA LEU A 284 8.42 3.67 9.75
C LEU A 284 8.45 5.04 9.07
N ILE A 285 7.35 5.79 9.12
CA ILE A 285 7.30 7.18 8.62
C ILE A 285 8.24 8.09 9.43
N GLU A 286 8.30 7.96 10.75
CA GLU A 286 9.26 8.65 11.61
C GLU A 286 10.72 8.34 11.22
N SER A 287 10.97 7.14 10.73
CA SER A 287 12.29 6.70 10.23
C SER A 287 12.51 6.97 8.73
N ASN A 288 11.73 7.88 8.12
CA ASN A 288 11.83 8.29 6.72
C ASN A 288 11.57 7.20 5.67
N VAL A 289 10.79 6.16 5.99
CA VAL A 289 10.21 5.28 4.98
C VAL A 289 9.20 6.07 4.16
N GLN A 290 9.27 6.01 2.83
CA GLN A 290 8.44 6.87 1.97
C GLN A 290 7.00 6.40 1.84
N CYS A 291 6.79 5.07 1.81
CA CYS A 291 5.46 4.51 1.60
C CYS A 291 5.24 3.30 2.50
N VAL A 292 4.14 3.29 3.23
CA VAL A 292 3.71 2.12 4.01
C VAL A 292 2.27 1.80 3.64
N GLU A 293 2.04 0.58 3.14
CA GLU A 293 0.68 0.06 2.94
C GLU A 293 0.33 -0.88 4.09
N VAL A 294 -0.87 -0.73 4.67
CA VAL A 294 -1.41 -1.62 5.70
C VAL A 294 -2.74 -2.15 5.22
N THR A 295 -2.88 -3.48 5.15
CA THR A 295 -4.11 -4.13 4.70
C THR A 295 -4.93 -4.60 5.91
N CYS A 296 -6.23 -4.28 5.90
CA CYS A 296 -7.24 -4.76 6.85
C CYS A 296 -8.22 -5.66 6.11
N GLY A 297 -8.14 -6.96 6.30
CA GLY A 297 -9.07 -7.91 5.68
C GLY A 297 -10.39 -8.07 6.45
N GLY A 298 -11.32 -8.84 5.87
CA GLY A 298 -12.57 -9.22 6.52
C GLY A 298 -13.73 -8.25 6.25
N TRP A 299 -13.70 -7.51 5.15
CA TRP A 299 -14.80 -6.63 4.71
C TRP A 299 -15.75 -7.29 3.72
N ASP A 300 -15.50 -8.55 3.34
CA ASP A 300 -16.35 -9.31 2.42
C ASP A 300 -17.59 -9.89 3.13
N MET A 301 -18.54 -9.02 3.47
CA MET A 301 -19.66 -9.28 4.38
C MET A 301 -20.96 -9.61 3.64
N HIS A 302 -21.04 -10.82 3.09
CA HIS A 302 -22.22 -11.32 2.38
C HIS A 302 -23.36 -11.81 3.31
N SER A 303 -23.11 -11.88 4.61
CA SER A 303 -24.10 -12.36 5.58
C SER A 303 -23.96 -11.68 6.92
N SER A 304 -25.09 -11.53 7.65
CA SER A 304 -25.13 -11.06 9.05
C SER A 304 -24.27 -9.82 9.33
N ILE A 305 -24.34 -8.83 8.43
CA ILE A 305 -23.42 -7.66 8.45
C ILE A 305 -23.43 -6.90 9.76
N TYR A 306 -24.55 -6.85 10.47
CA TYR A 306 -24.71 -6.16 11.75
C TYR A 306 -24.44 -7.02 12.99
N ASN A 307 -24.01 -8.27 12.81
CA ASN A 307 -23.54 -9.06 13.95
C ASN A 307 -22.30 -8.40 14.55
N GLY A 308 -22.14 -8.47 15.88
CA GLY A 308 -21.04 -7.81 16.62
C GLY A 308 -19.64 -8.15 16.09
N ASP A 309 -19.44 -9.35 15.57
CA ASP A 309 -18.16 -9.84 15.04
C ASP A 309 -17.87 -9.44 13.58
N THR A 310 -18.83 -8.81 12.90
CA THR A 310 -18.70 -8.41 11.49
C THR A 310 -18.43 -6.91 11.35
N LEU A 311 -19.36 -6.15 10.79
CA LEU A 311 -19.20 -4.70 10.57
C LEU A 311 -18.84 -3.90 11.83
N PRO A 312 -19.54 -4.07 13.00
CA PRO A 312 -19.18 -3.29 14.19
C PRO A 312 -17.75 -3.53 14.62
N ALA A 313 -17.27 -4.78 14.62
CA ALA A 313 -15.89 -5.11 14.97
C ALA A 313 -14.89 -4.53 13.95
N ARG A 314 -15.13 -4.72 12.64
CA ARG A 314 -14.21 -4.24 11.60
C ARG A 314 -14.14 -2.74 11.52
N ALA A 315 -15.29 -2.06 11.59
CA ALA A 315 -15.34 -0.61 11.61
C ALA A 315 -14.68 -0.03 12.86
N GLY A 316 -14.89 -0.65 14.04
CA GLY A 316 -14.24 -0.25 15.28
C GLY A 316 -12.72 -0.41 15.26
N ILE A 317 -12.18 -1.49 14.64
CA ILE A 317 -10.74 -1.69 14.42
C ILE A 317 -10.20 -0.58 13.51
N MET A 318 -10.84 -0.31 12.38
CA MET A 318 -10.47 0.73 11.44
C MET A 318 -10.51 2.13 12.09
N ASP A 319 -11.58 2.46 12.79
CA ASP A 319 -11.78 3.73 13.48
C ASP A 319 -10.67 4.01 14.49
N LYS A 320 -10.45 3.06 15.37
CA LYS A 320 -9.45 3.17 16.44
C LYS A 320 -8.05 3.35 15.87
N ALA A 321 -7.67 2.51 14.91
CA ALA A 321 -6.34 2.51 14.32
C ALA A 321 -6.05 3.79 13.52
N MET A 322 -6.91 4.13 12.55
CA MET A 322 -6.72 5.30 11.70
C MET A 322 -6.87 6.61 12.47
N GLY A 323 -7.86 6.70 13.38
CA GLY A 323 -8.08 7.90 14.19
C GLY A 323 -6.89 8.23 15.08
N ASN A 324 -6.29 7.22 15.73
CA ASN A 324 -5.08 7.42 16.55
C ASN A 324 -3.83 7.69 15.70
N LEU A 325 -3.72 7.07 14.52
CA LEU A 325 -2.66 7.37 13.58
C LEU A 325 -2.66 8.85 13.17
N ILE A 326 -3.83 9.40 12.84
CA ILE A 326 -3.98 10.81 12.46
C ILE A 326 -3.61 11.74 13.64
N LYS A 327 -4.08 11.43 14.85
CA LYS A 327 -3.75 12.19 16.05
C LYS A 327 -2.24 12.19 16.31
N ASP A 328 -1.62 11.02 16.30
CA ASP A 328 -0.19 10.88 16.55
C ASP A 328 0.68 11.62 15.53
N LEU A 329 0.33 11.53 14.23
CA LEU A 329 1.07 12.25 13.20
C LEU A 329 0.85 13.77 13.31
N ALA A 330 -0.34 14.22 13.72
CA ALA A 330 -0.59 15.63 13.99
C ALA A 330 0.23 16.14 15.18
N ASP A 331 0.21 15.43 16.32
CA ASP A 331 0.95 15.78 17.53
C ASP A 331 2.48 15.83 17.29
N ARG A 332 2.97 14.96 16.41
CA ARG A 332 4.37 14.90 15.99
C ARG A 332 4.73 15.87 14.86
N ARG A 333 3.77 16.65 14.36
CA ARG A 333 3.94 17.58 13.22
C ARG A 333 4.37 16.89 11.93
N LEU A 334 3.98 15.64 11.76
CA LEU A 334 4.28 14.83 10.58
C LEU A 334 3.09 14.76 9.61
N LEU A 335 1.87 15.11 10.07
CA LEU A 335 0.66 14.96 9.27
C LEU A 335 0.69 15.85 8.01
N ASP A 336 1.22 17.07 8.09
CA ASP A 336 1.29 17.98 6.94
C ASP A 336 2.16 17.45 5.80
N GLU A 337 3.14 16.58 6.11
CA GLU A 337 4.05 15.99 5.13
C GLU A 337 3.77 14.51 4.85
N THR A 338 2.74 13.94 5.49
CA THR A 338 2.35 12.54 5.33
C THR A 338 0.91 12.45 4.84
N LEU A 339 0.72 11.97 3.63
CA LEU A 339 -0.60 11.67 3.11
C LEU A 339 -1.06 10.32 3.65
N ILE A 340 -2.22 10.29 4.28
CA ILE A 340 -2.93 9.07 4.67
C ILE A 340 -4.08 8.88 3.69
N VAL A 341 -4.17 7.71 3.09
CA VAL A 341 -5.28 7.30 2.21
C VAL A 341 -5.90 6.04 2.77
N LEU A 342 -7.22 6.03 2.95
CA LEU A 342 -7.99 4.83 3.24
C LEU A 342 -8.90 4.55 2.06
N THR A 343 -8.88 3.33 1.55
CA THR A 343 -9.71 2.92 0.41
C THR A 343 -10.01 1.42 0.45
N THR A 344 -10.81 0.98 -0.50
CA THR A 344 -11.20 -0.41 -0.73
C THR A 344 -11.29 -0.65 -2.24
N GLU A 345 -11.43 -1.88 -2.69
CA GLU A 345 -11.48 -2.22 -4.12
C GLU A 345 -12.81 -1.86 -4.80
N PHE A 346 -13.93 -1.92 -4.06
CA PHE A 346 -15.28 -1.51 -4.46
C PHE A 346 -16.17 -1.41 -3.22
N GLY A 347 -17.42 -0.96 -3.39
CA GLY A 347 -18.41 -0.85 -2.33
C GLY A 347 -19.25 -2.10 -2.12
N ARG A 348 -20.30 -1.96 -1.30
CA ARG A 348 -21.27 -3.02 -1.03
C ARG A 348 -22.65 -2.56 -1.45
N SER A 349 -23.49 -3.54 -1.89
CA SER A 349 -24.86 -3.30 -2.31
C SER A 349 -25.62 -2.48 -1.26
N PRO A 350 -26.28 -1.38 -1.66
CA PRO A 350 -27.19 -0.66 -0.77
C PRO A 350 -28.30 -1.54 -0.22
N VAL A 351 -28.81 -2.45 -1.04
CA VAL A 351 -29.85 -3.40 -0.62
C VAL A 351 -29.21 -4.52 0.21
N ILE A 352 -29.76 -4.74 1.40
CA ILE A 352 -29.40 -5.89 2.24
C ILE A 352 -29.99 -7.15 1.64
N ASN A 353 -29.15 -8.17 1.41
CA ASN A 353 -29.55 -9.42 0.78
C ASN A 353 -30.29 -10.35 1.77
N TYR A 354 -30.78 -11.48 1.28
CA TYR A 354 -31.57 -12.46 2.05
C TYR A 354 -30.78 -13.10 3.22
N ASN A 355 -29.45 -13.03 3.20
CA ASN A 355 -28.58 -13.48 4.29
C ASN A 355 -28.26 -12.37 5.30
N ALA A 356 -28.95 -11.25 5.25
CA ALA A 356 -28.69 -10.05 6.06
C ALA A 356 -27.25 -9.50 5.89
N GLY A 357 -26.68 -9.61 4.67
CA GLY A 357 -25.41 -9.07 4.25
C GLY A 357 -25.56 -8.10 3.08
N ARG A 358 -24.44 -7.67 2.53
CA ARG A 358 -24.39 -6.82 1.33
C ARG A 358 -23.46 -7.42 0.30
N ASP A 359 -23.93 -7.56 -0.94
CA ASP A 359 -23.16 -8.11 -2.05
C ASP A 359 -22.21 -7.09 -2.65
N HIS A 360 -21.36 -7.49 -3.61
CA HIS A 360 -20.41 -6.60 -4.27
C HIS A 360 -21.13 -5.51 -5.07
N HIS A 361 -20.64 -4.28 -4.97
CA HIS A 361 -21.25 -3.14 -5.63
C HIS A 361 -20.19 -2.12 -6.08
N PRO A 362 -19.75 -2.18 -7.35
CA PRO A 362 -18.70 -1.30 -7.85
C PRO A 362 -19.16 0.12 -8.19
N ALA A 363 -20.47 0.36 -8.34
CA ALA A 363 -21.00 1.61 -8.86
C ALA A 363 -20.90 2.81 -7.89
N ALA A 364 -20.75 2.56 -6.57
CA ALA A 364 -20.51 3.61 -5.58
C ALA A 364 -19.77 3.07 -4.37
N PHE A 365 -18.71 3.78 -3.94
CA PHE A 365 -18.00 3.50 -2.69
C PHE A 365 -17.26 4.75 -2.18
N SER A 366 -16.59 4.62 -1.04
CA SER A 366 -15.93 5.76 -0.40
C SER A 366 -14.45 5.52 -0.21
N SER A 367 -13.67 6.61 -0.32
CA SER A 367 -12.27 6.68 0.08
C SER A 367 -12.04 7.90 0.98
N VAL A 368 -11.03 7.86 1.82
CA VAL A 368 -10.71 8.95 2.75
C VAL A 368 -9.27 9.38 2.56
N LEU A 369 -9.02 10.69 2.54
CA LEU A 369 -7.70 11.28 2.52
C LEU A 369 -7.51 12.16 3.76
N ALA A 370 -6.30 12.16 4.33
CA ALA A 370 -5.93 13.05 5.43
C ALA A 370 -4.46 13.45 5.35
N GLY A 371 -4.12 14.64 5.83
CA GLY A 371 -2.74 15.12 5.83
C GLY A 371 -2.15 15.40 4.45
N GLY A 372 -0.84 15.56 4.35
CA GLY A 372 -0.15 15.78 3.06
C GLY A 372 -0.58 17.02 2.30
N GLY A 373 -1.24 17.98 2.97
CA GLY A 373 -1.78 19.18 2.36
C GLY A 373 -3.20 19.05 1.84
N ILE A 374 -3.87 17.93 2.09
CA ILE A 374 -5.30 17.74 1.80
C ILE A 374 -6.14 18.66 2.67
N LYS A 375 -7.11 19.33 2.07
CA LYS A 375 -8.09 20.16 2.76
C LYS A 375 -9.14 19.27 3.44
N GLY A 376 -9.01 19.10 4.75
CA GLY A 376 -9.93 18.32 5.56
C GLY A 376 -11.27 19.01 5.86
N GLY A 377 -12.10 18.36 6.68
CA GLY A 377 -13.38 18.86 7.15
C GLY A 377 -14.48 18.86 6.09
N GLN A 378 -14.43 18.00 5.08
CA GLN A 378 -15.35 18.01 3.96
C GLN A 378 -15.67 16.65 3.37
N PHE A 379 -16.82 16.57 2.72
CA PHE A 379 -17.18 15.54 1.76
C PHE A 379 -16.90 16.03 0.34
N TYR A 380 -16.40 15.13 -0.52
CA TYR A 380 -16.23 15.35 -1.95
C TYR A 380 -17.12 14.39 -2.73
N GLY A 381 -17.91 14.93 -3.65
CA GLY A 381 -18.87 14.17 -4.41
C GLY A 381 -19.96 13.52 -3.54
N LYS A 382 -20.87 12.83 -4.17
CA LYS A 382 -21.90 12.06 -3.48
C LYS A 382 -22.43 10.91 -4.34
N SER A 383 -22.94 9.88 -3.70
CA SER A 383 -23.83 8.91 -4.31
C SER A 383 -25.27 9.41 -4.28
N ASP A 384 -26.16 8.80 -5.06
CA ASP A 384 -27.59 9.09 -5.09
C ASP A 384 -28.26 8.86 -3.72
N ALA A 385 -29.53 9.24 -3.61
CA ALA A 385 -30.30 9.15 -2.37
C ALA A 385 -30.38 7.72 -1.81
N ALA A 386 -30.30 6.71 -2.69
CA ALA A 386 -30.35 5.29 -2.33
C ALA A 386 -28.97 4.68 -2.11
N GLY A 387 -27.89 5.39 -2.45
CA GLY A 387 -26.51 4.90 -2.39
C GLY A 387 -26.14 3.94 -3.53
N HIS A 388 -26.94 3.84 -4.59
CA HIS A 388 -26.72 2.91 -5.68
C HIS A 388 -25.68 3.34 -6.71
N ALA A 389 -25.65 4.60 -7.04
CA ALA A 389 -24.77 5.12 -8.07
C ALA A 389 -24.18 6.48 -7.67
N VAL A 390 -23.11 6.85 -8.31
CA VAL A 390 -22.55 8.20 -8.17
C VAL A 390 -23.51 9.22 -8.81
N ASP A 391 -23.82 10.27 -8.08
CA ASP A 391 -24.68 11.37 -8.50
C ASP A 391 -23.87 12.63 -8.90
N GLU A 392 -22.85 12.98 -8.09
CA GLU A 392 -22.01 14.16 -8.35
C GLU A 392 -20.52 13.87 -8.19
N ASP A 393 -19.71 14.55 -8.99
CA ASP A 393 -18.23 14.54 -8.93
C ASP A 393 -17.65 13.10 -8.86
N GLY A 394 -18.01 12.25 -9.83
CA GLY A 394 -17.55 10.85 -9.89
C GLY A 394 -16.02 10.72 -9.96
N VAL A 395 -15.48 9.76 -9.22
CA VAL A 395 -14.04 9.54 -9.06
C VAL A 395 -13.68 8.08 -9.41
N ALA A 396 -12.91 7.91 -10.47
CA ALA A 396 -12.34 6.63 -10.82
C ALA A 396 -11.06 6.32 -9.98
N PRO A 397 -10.62 5.07 -9.88
CA PRO A 397 -9.35 4.71 -9.24
C PRO A 397 -8.15 5.51 -9.77
N ALA A 398 -8.10 5.77 -11.07
CA ALA A 398 -7.05 6.58 -11.69
C ALA A 398 -7.07 8.04 -11.19
N ASP A 399 -8.25 8.64 -10.94
CA ASP A 399 -8.37 10.01 -10.45
C ASP A 399 -7.92 10.13 -8.99
N LEU A 400 -8.27 9.15 -8.16
CA LEU A 400 -7.75 9.05 -6.79
C LEU A 400 -6.23 8.97 -6.79
N ASN A 401 -5.65 8.07 -7.61
CA ASN A 401 -4.21 7.89 -7.72
C ASN A 401 -3.51 9.12 -8.32
N ALA A 402 -4.15 9.85 -9.25
CA ALA A 402 -3.65 11.13 -9.75
C ALA A 402 -3.61 12.20 -8.65
N THR A 403 -4.60 12.21 -7.76
CA THR A 403 -4.64 13.10 -6.60
C THR A 403 -3.53 12.76 -5.62
N ILE A 404 -3.34 11.48 -5.29
CA ILE A 404 -2.24 10.98 -4.45
C ILE A 404 -0.88 11.36 -5.07
N ALA A 405 -0.70 11.11 -6.36
CA ALA A 405 0.53 11.42 -7.08
C ALA A 405 0.84 12.93 -7.08
N THR A 406 -0.19 13.77 -7.25
CA THR A 406 -0.05 15.23 -7.18
C THR A 406 0.33 15.68 -5.78
N ALA A 407 -0.35 15.19 -4.74
CA ALA A 407 -0.02 15.51 -3.34
C ALA A 407 1.44 15.16 -3.00
N LEU A 408 1.95 14.06 -3.57
CA LEU A 408 3.33 13.59 -3.42
C LEU A 408 4.31 14.24 -4.42
N ASN A 409 3.88 15.18 -5.25
CA ASN A 409 4.69 15.79 -6.32
C ASN A 409 5.33 14.76 -7.29
N MET A 410 4.60 13.72 -7.62
CA MET A 410 4.98 12.81 -8.70
C MET A 410 4.53 13.38 -10.06
N PRO A 411 5.34 13.27 -11.12
CA PRO A 411 5.03 13.88 -12.42
C PRO A 411 4.00 13.04 -13.19
N LEU A 412 2.73 13.45 -13.20
CA LEU A 412 1.62 12.74 -13.87
C LEU A 412 1.82 12.56 -15.38
N ALA A 413 2.50 13.50 -16.03
CA ALA A 413 2.70 13.48 -17.48
C ALA A 413 3.91 12.64 -17.91
N GLU A 414 4.77 12.23 -16.96
CA GLU A 414 5.99 11.50 -17.31
C GLU A 414 5.67 10.07 -17.74
N ILE A 415 6.20 9.69 -18.90
CA ILE A 415 6.04 8.35 -19.46
C ILE A 415 7.27 7.52 -19.09
N VAL A 416 7.03 6.37 -18.49
CA VAL A 416 8.04 5.36 -18.19
C VAL A 416 7.74 4.13 -19.04
N HIS A 417 8.74 3.64 -19.76
CA HIS A 417 8.58 2.46 -20.60
C HIS A 417 8.89 1.18 -19.82
N SER A 418 8.05 0.18 -20.00
CA SER A 418 8.31 -1.18 -19.50
C SER A 418 9.47 -1.84 -20.28
N PRO A 419 9.99 -2.97 -19.84
CA PRO A 419 11.01 -3.74 -20.57
C PRO A 419 10.59 -4.16 -22.00
N THR A 420 9.28 -4.24 -22.27
CA THR A 420 8.74 -4.54 -23.60
C THR A 420 8.53 -3.29 -24.46
N GLY A 421 8.86 -2.09 -23.96
CA GLY A 421 8.75 -0.82 -24.66
C GLY A 421 7.38 -0.15 -24.57
N ARG A 422 6.44 -0.67 -23.76
CA ARG A 422 5.11 -0.07 -23.57
C ARG A 422 5.19 1.16 -22.67
N PRO A 423 4.51 2.28 -23.03
CA PRO A 423 4.49 3.49 -22.23
C PRO A 423 3.46 3.40 -21.08
N PHE A 424 3.88 3.80 -19.87
CA PHE A 424 3.01 3.87 -18.69
C PHE A 424 3.24 5.16 -17.91
N LYS A 425 2.22 5.63 -17.20
CA LYS A 425 2.23 6.77 -16.28
C LYS A 425 1.82 6.33 -14.88
N VAL A 426 2.18 7.08 -13.85
CA VAL A 426 1.90 6.71 -12.45
C VAL A 426 0.41 6.53 -12.14
N ALA A 427 -0.47 7.31 -12.71
CA ALA A 427 -1.90 7.26 -12.47
C ALA A 427 -2.70 7.11 -13.77
N HIS A 428 -2.13 6.41 -14.76
CA HIS A 428 -2.71 6.30 -16.09
C HIS A 428 -3.04 7.69 -16.64
N ASP A 429 -4.30 7.96 -17.02
CA ASP A 429 -4.80 9.25 -17.48
C ASP A 429 -5.77 9.90 -16.46
N GLY A 430 -5.64 9.55 -15.19
CA GLY A 430 -6.47 10.08 -14.10
C GLY A 430 -6.32 11.59 -13.91
N LYS A 431 -7.40 12.20 -13.44
CA LYS A 431 -7.50 13.64 -13.17
C LYS A 431 -7.47 13.90 -11.66
N MET A 432 -6.57 14.76 -11.22
CA MET A 432 -6.50 15.13 -9.80
C MET A 432 -7.77 15.86 -9.33
N LEU A 433 -8.15 15.62 -8.09
CA LEU A 433 -9.26 16.27 -7.41
C LEU A 433 -8.79 17.62 -6.83
N SER A 434 -8.69 18.65 -7.66
CA SER A 434 -8.08 19.94 -7.30
C SER A 434 -8.77 20.65 -6.12
N LYS A 435 -10.06 20.38 -5.87
CA LYS A 435 -10.79 20.91 -4.72
C LYS A 435 -10.21 20.44 -3.38
N LEU A 436 -9.53 19.28 -3.36
CA LEU A 436 -8.96 18.64 -2.16
C LEU A 436 -7.52 19.06 -1.86
N LEU A 437 -6.81 19.66 -2.83
CA LEU A 437 -5.39 20.04 -2.74
C LEU A 437 -5.14 21.54 -2.52
#